data_f700a64c228b1fd758746db6967ec367
#
_entry.id   f700a64c228b1fd758746db6967ec367
#
_cell.length_a   1.000
_cell.length_b   1.000
_cell.length_c   1.000
_cell.angle_alpha   90.00
_cell.angle_beta   90.00
_cell.angle_gamma   90.00
#
_symmetry.space_group_name_H-M   'P 1'
#
loop_
_entity.id
_entity.type
_entity.pdbx_description
1 polymer ?
#
loop_
_entity_poly.entity_id
_entity_poly.type
_entity_poly.pdbx_seq_one_letter_code
_entity_poly.pdbx_strand_id
1 'polypeptide(L)'
;MANVHAGPSNRRRERIVRLTHCFEYAFEAMWPWWHKGGRLMRNWHQTVFCTVGQQWMQAQHDWVESVLALGDLSDEEMAALPDSAIDPGTDRPLRWIVNVPPSTSKSSCFTEALPCWWWWSH
;
A
#
# COMPACT_ATOMS: atom_id res chain seq x y z
N MET A 1 34.57 1.33 15.69
CA MET A 1 33.13 1.07 15.66
C MET A 1 32.92 -0.39 15.27
N ALA A 2 32.41 -1.18 16.18
CA ALA A 2 32.12 -2.58 15.88
C ALA A 2 30.93 -2.63 14.89
N ASN A 3 31.14 -3.18 13.70
CA ASN A 3 30.05 -3.61 12.84
C ASN A 3 29.32 -4.74 13.58
N VAL A 4 28.22 -4.39 14.25
CA VAL A 4 27.31 -5.40 14.78
C VAL A 4 26.64 -6.03 13.56
N HIS A 5 27.19 -7.12 13.08
CA HIS A 5 26.51 -7.98 12.12
C HIS A 5 25.23 -8.44 12.79
N ALA A 6 24.09 -7.90 12.34
CA ALA A 6 22.79 -8.37 12.79
C ALA A 6 22.74 -9.89 12.59
N GLY A 7 22.48 -10.64 13.67
CA GLY A 7 22.38 -12.10 13.62
C GLY A 7 21.30 -12.56 12.65
N PRO A 8 21.27 -13.84 12.25
CA PRO A 8 20.32 -14.40 11.28
C PRO A 8 18.86 -14.09 11.60
N SER A 9 18.50 -14.06 12.89
CA SER A 9 17.15 -13.73 13.37
C SER A 9 16.76 -12.27 13.08
N ASN A 10 17.70 -11.33 13.21
CA ASN A 10 17.45 -9.92 12.94
C ASN A 10 17.25 -9.65 11.45
N ARG A 11 18.04 -10.29 10.58
CA ARG A 11 17.87 -10.18 9.12
C ARG A 11 16.52 -10.69 8.65
N ARG A 12 16.07 -11.82 9.22
CA ARG A 12 14.74 -12.38 8.88
C ARG A 12 13.63 -11.44 9.30
N ARG A 13 13.70 -10.89 10.51
CA ARG A 13 12.72 -9.92 11.02
C ARG A 13 12.68 -8.65 10.15
N GLU A 14 13.84 -8.10 9.82
CA GLU A 14 13.95 -6.94 8.95
C GLU A 14 13.31 -7.18 7.57
N ARG A 15 13.56 -8.35 6.98
CA ARG A 15 12.95 -8.75 5.71
C ARG A 15 11.42 -8.82 5.82
N ILE A 16 10.89 -9.41 6.88
CA ILE A 16 9.44 -9.49 7.11
C ILE A 16 8.85 -8.07 7.23
N VAL A 17 9.48 -7.21 8.00
CA VAL A 17 9.02 -5.80 8.16
C VAL A 17 9.00 -5.09 6.81
N ARG A 18 10.02 -5.22 5.99
CA ARG A 18 10.05 -4.61 4.65
C ARG A 18 8.97 -5.18 3.72
N LEU A 19 8.75 -6.49 3.75
CA LEU A 19 7.69 -7.13 2.96
C LEU A 19 6.29 -6.62 3.33
N THR A 20 6.06 -6.33 4.60
CA THR A 20 4.74 -5.87 5.10
C THR A 20 4.50 -4.38 4.93
N HIS A 21 5.53 -3.54 5.01
CA HIS A 21 5.40 -2.09 5.03
C HIS A 21 5.84 -1.37 3.75
N CYS A 22 6.49 -2.07 2.82
CA CYS A 22 6.95 -1.49 1.57
C CYS A 22 6.46 -2.31 0.38
N PHE A 23 5.50 -1.78 -0.34
CA PHE A 23 4.94 -2.47 -1.51
C PHE A 23 5.97 -2.70 -2.61
N GLU A 24 6.83 -1.74 -2.91
CA GLU A 24 7.88 -1.92 -3.93
C GLU A 24 8.81 -3.10 -3.61
N TYR A 25 9.23 -3.22 -2.36
CA TYR A 25 10.04 -4.35 -1.91
C TYR A 25 9.29 -5.69 -2.05
N ALA A 26 8.02 -5.72 -1.66
CA ALA A 26 7.17 -6.90 -1.81
C ALA A 26 6.94 -7.24 -3.29
N PHE A 27 6.70 -6.26 -4.15
CA PHE A 27 6.52 -6.44 -5.58
C PHE A 27 7.74 -7.11 -6.23
N GLU A 28 8.93 -6.63 -5.93
CA GLU A 28 10.17 -7.24 -6.41
C GLU A 28 10.37 -8.68 -5.91
N ALA A 29 10.06 -8.94 -4.65
CA ALA A 29 10.16 -10.27 -4.05
C ALA A 29 9.16 -11.27 -4.66
N MET A 30 7.96 -10.79 -5.04
CA MET A 30 6.91 -11.62 -5.63
C MET A 30 7.03 -11.81 -7.13
N TRP A 31 7.82 -11.01 -7.82
CA TRP A 31 7.95 -11.04 -9.29
C TRP A 31 8.26 -12.43 -9.86
N PRO A 32 9.21 -13.22 -9.31
CA PRO A 32 9.51 -14.55 -9.83
C PRO A 32 8.34 -15.54 -9.80
N TRP A 33 7.33 -15.31 -8.96
CA TRP A 33 6.15 -16.16 -8.84
C TRP A 33 5.19 -15.96 -10.01
N TRP A 34 5.07 -14.73 -10.50
CA TRP A 34 4.19 -14.41 -11.64
C TRP A 34 4.88 -14.54 -12.99
N HIS A 35 6.18 -14.29 -13.04
CA HIS A 35 6.96 -14.28 -14.25
C HIS A 35 8.07 -15.31 -14.18
N LYS A 36 7.70 -16.59 -14.29
CA LYS A 36 8.64 -17.73 -14.23
C LYS A 36 9.79 -17.56 -15.21
N GLY A 37 11.02 -17.52 -14.68
CA GLY A 37 12.24 -17.33 -15.48
C GLY A 37 12.45 -15.90 -16.00
N GLY A 38 11.51 -14.99 -15.76
CA GLY A 38 11.66 -13.57 -16.08
C GLY A 38 12.39 -12.81 -14.98
N ARG A 39 13.37 -12.00 -15.37
CA ARG A 39 14.05 -11.09 -14.45
C ARG A 39 13.32 -9.75 -14.43
N LEU A 40 13.06 -9.24 -13.24
CA LEU A 40 12.53 -7.88 -13.10
C LEU A 40 13.58 -6.87 -13.54
N MET A 41 13.26 -6.10 -14.57
CA MET A 41 14.04 -4.95 -15.00
C MET A 41 13.54 -3.72 -14.26
N ARG A 42 14.27 -3.29 -13.24
CA ARG A 42 13.92 -2.07 -12.49
C ARG A 42 13.96 -0.86 -13.40
N ASN A 43 12.91 -0.06 -13.31
CA ASN A 43 12.85 1.25 -13.95
C ASN A 43 12.13 2.26 -13.03
N TRP A 44 12.24 3.53 -13.35
CA TRP A 44 11.64 4.59 -12.53
C TRP A 44 10.10 4.53 -12.51
N HIS A 45 9.45 4.03 -13.56
CA HIS A 45 8.00 3.87 -13.62
C HIS A 45 7.50 2.94 -12.54
N GLN A 46 8.19 1.85 -12.31
CA GLN A 46 7.84 0.86 -11.31
C GLN A 46 7.91 1.45 -9.90
N THR A 47 8.97 2.21 -9.59
CA THR A 47 9.09 2.90 -8.31
C THR A 47 7.93 3.88 -8.10
N VAL A 48 7.56 4.66 -9.11
CA VAL A 48 6.41 5.55 -9.06
C VAL A 48 5.11 4.79 -8.85
N PHE A 49 4.86 3.73 -9.59
CA PHE A 49 3.66 2.91 -9.46
C PHE A 49 3.53 2.31 -8.06
N CYS A 50 4.58 1.73 -7.54
CA CYS A 50 4.57 1.13 -6.23
C CYS A 50 4.35 2.17 -5.13
N THR A 51 5.03 3.31 -5.20
CA THR A 51 4.93 4.38 -4.20
C THR A 51 3.54 5.01 -4.20
N VAL A 52 3.05 5.43 -5.35
CA VAL A 52 1.74 6.10 -5.45
C VAL A 52 0.61 5.11 -5.19
N GLY A 53 0.72 3.88 -5.65
CA GLY A 53 -0.24 2.82 -5.37
C GLY A 53 -0.37 2.52 -3.89
N GLN A 54 0.74 2.42 -3.18
CA GLN A 54 0.73 2.23 -1.73
C GLN A 54 0.10 3.41 -1.00
N GLN A 55 0.44 4.64 -1.35
CA GLN A 55 -0.13 5.85 -0.77
C GLN A 55 -1.64 5.92 -1.01
N TRP A 56 -2.09 5.60 -2.20
CA TRP A 56 -3.52 5.61 -2.53
C TRP A 56 -4.30 4.56 -1.74
N MET A 57 -3.79 3.35 -1.63
CA MET A 57 -4.41 2.29 -0.82
C MET A 57 -4.46 2.68 0.65
N GLN A 58 -3.40 3.28 1.19
CA GLN A 58 -3.38 3.76 2.57
C GLN A 58 -4.43 4.86 2.80
N ALA A 59 -4.56 5.80 1.88
CA ALA A 59 -5.57 6.85 1.97
C ALA A 59 -7.00 6.29 1.93
N GLN A 60 -7.29 5.28 1.10
CA GLN A 60 -8.57 4.59 1.07
C GLN A 60 -8.85 3.88 2.39
N HIS A 61 -7.86 3.18 2.92
CA HIS A 61 -7.97 2.48 4.19
C HIS A 61 -8.26 3.45 5.34
N ASP A 62 -7.49 4.53 5.45
CA ASP A 62 -7.64 5.54 6.50
C ASP A 62 -9.03 6.21 6.43
N TRP A 63 -9.52 6.46 5.23
CA TRP A 63 -10.87 6.99 5.04
C TRP A 63 -11.94 5.99 5.51
N VAL A 64 -11.83 4.71 5.15
CA VAL A 64 -12.77 3.66 5.58
C VAL A 64 -12.77 3.54 7.11
N GLU A 65 -11.60 3.46 7.74
CA GLU A 65 -11.47 3.39 9.20
C GLU A 65 -12.12 4.61 9.88
N SER A 66 -11.92 5.80 9.33
CA SER A 66 -12.52 7.03 9.85
C SER A 66 -14.04 7.03 9.73
N VAL A 67 -14.58 6.53 8.62
CA VAL A 67 -16.03 6.40 8.42
C VAL A 67 -16.64 5.38 9.39
N LEU A 68 -15.99 4.23 9.58
CA LEU A 68 -16.43 3.21 10.52
C LEU A 68 -16.42 3.74 11.95
N ALA A 69 -15.40 4.49 12.33
CA ALA A 69 -15.33 5.13 13.65
C ALA A 69 -16.49 6.13 13.90
N LEU A 70 -16.93 6.85 12.87
CA LEU A 70 -18.10 7.73 12.95
C LEU A 70 -19.40 6.94 13.20
N GLY A 71 -19.52 5.74 12.64
CA GLY A 71 -20.69 4.88 12.82
C GLY A 71 -20.86 4.34 14.24
N ASP A 72 -19.81 4.35 15.04
CA ASP A 72 -19.80 3.90 16.44
C ASP A 72 -20.18 5.02 17.44
N LEU A 73 -20.33 6.25 16.95
CA LEU A 73 -20.68 7.41 17.79
C LEU A 73 -22.20 7.45 18.09
N SER A 74 -22.55 7.92 19.30
CA SER A 74 -23.93 8.26 19.63
C SER A 74 -24.39 9.53 18.91
N ASP A 75 -25.72 9.77 18.85
CA ASP A 75 -26.28 10.98 18.23
C ASP A 75 -25.72 12.26 18.87
N GLU A 76 -25.53 12.25 20.21
CA GLU A 76 -24.95 13.39 20.93
C GLU A 76 -23.51 13.63 20.60
N GLU A 77 -22.70 12.56 20.51
CA GLU A 77 -21.29 12.64 20.10
C GLU A 77 -21.17 13.08 18.63
N MET A 78 -22.05 12.60 17.77
CA MET A 78 -22.09 12.99 16.37
C MET A 78 -22.41 14.50 16.23
N ALA A 79 -23.39 15.02 16.98
CA ALA A 79 -23.74 16.43 16.98
C ALA A 79 -22.66 17.34 17.56
N ALA A 80 -21.77 16.82 18.40
CA ALA A 80 -20.65 17.53 19.01
C ALA A 80 -19.40 17.56 18.11
N LEU A 81 -19.40 16.88 16.95
CA LEU A 81 -18.24 16.87 16.04
C LEU A 81 -17.96 18.27 15.50
N PRO A 82 -16.68 18.65 15.38
CA PRO A 82 -16.30 19.91 14.75
C PRO A 82 -16.62 19.91 13.25
N ASP A 83 -16.80 21.10 12.67
CA ASP A 83 -17.03 21.26 11.23
C ASP A 83 -15.90 20.68 10.36
N SER A 84 -14.72 20.47 10.94
CA SER A 84 -13.55 19.85 10.30
C SER A 84 -13.59 18.31 10.33
N ALA A 85 -14.60 17.70 10.93
CA ALA A 85 -14.73 16.24 10.94
C ALA A 85 -14.96 15.68 9.53
N ILE A 86 -14.55 14.43 9.33
CA ILE A 86 -14.69 13.76 8.03
C ILE A 86 -16.14 13.68 7.61
N ASP A 87 -16.45 14.18 6.42
CA ASP A 87 -17.72 13.95 5.74
C ASP A 87 -17.63 12.70 4.85
N PRO A 88 -18.32 11.61 5.21
CA PRO A 88 -18.27 10.38 4.44
C PRO A 88 -18.69 10.52 2.98
N GLY A 89 -19.47 11.55 2.66
CA GLY A 89 -19.95 11.79 1.30
C GLY A 89 -18.95 12.54 0.42
N THR A 90 -18.12 13.41 1.00
CA THR A 90 -17.24 14.33 0.26
C THR A 90 -15.75 14.07 0.44
N ASP A 91 -15.35 13.54 1.59
CA ASP A 91 -13.93 13.38 1.93
C ASP A 91 -13.32 12.07 1.43
N ARG A 92 -14.06 11.32 0.63
CA ARG A 92 -13.54 10.08 0.04
C ARG A 92 -12.39 10.37 -0.90
N PRO A 93 -11.25 9.64 -0.79
CA PRO A 93 -10.15 9.78 -1.72
C PRO A 93 -10.58 9.63 -3.17
N LEU A 94 -10.07 10.52 -4.02
CA LEU A 94 -10.42 10.57 -5.44
C LEU A 94 -10.01 9.26 -6.16
N ARG A 95 -10.73 8.97 -7.23
CA ARG A 95 -10.34 7.89 -8.15
C ARG A 95 -9.03 8.25 -8.82
N TRP A 96 -8.20 7.25 -8.98
CA TRP A 96 -6.91 7.39 -9.62
C TRP A 96 -6.92 6.78 -11.02
N ILE A 97 -6.47 7.55 -12.00
CA ILE A 97 -6.35 7.11 -13.38
C ILE A 97 -4.87 7.04 -13.72
N VAL A 98 -4.42 5.85 -14.14
CA VAL A 98 -3.04 5.60 -14.57
C VAL A 98 -3.02 5.46 -16.09
N ASN A 99 -2.37 6.41 -16.75
CA ASN A 99 -2.23 6.40 -18.20
C ASN A 99 -0.75 6.25 -18.58
N VAL A 100 -0.38 5.07 -19.00
CA VAL A 100 0.99 4.68 -19.36
C VAL A 100 0.99 3.76 -20.58
N PRO A 101 2.11 3.73 -21.34
CA PRO A 101 2.23 2.81 -22.47
C PRO A 101 2.04 1.34 -22.08
N PRO A 102 1.67 0.47 -23.04
CA PRO A 102 1.68 -0.99 -22.85
C PRO A 102 3.06 -1.50 -22.43
N SER A 103 3.10 -2.68 -21.82
CA SER A 103 4.35 -3.35 -21.42
C SER A 103 5.18 -2.64 -20.33
N THR A 104 4.55 -1.79 -19.52
CA THR A 104 5.18 -1.11 -18.38
C THR A 104 4.97 -1.81 -17.03
N SER A 105 4.52 -3.06 -17.02
CA SER A 105 4.15 -3.82 -15.81
C SER A 105 3.01 -3.21 -14.98
N LYS A 106 2.23 -2.30 -15.58
CA LYS A 106 1.10 -1.64 -14.91
C LYS A 106 0.07 -2.64 -14.38
N SER A 107 -0.36 -3.58 -15.21
CA SER A 107 -1.36 -4.59 -14.83
C SER A 107 -0.84 -5.52 -13.75
N SER A 108 0.41 -5.97 -13.85
CA SER A 108 1.05 -6.79 -12.82
C SER A 108 1.16 -6.04 -11.49
N CYS A 109 1.45 -4.75 -11.53
CA CYS A 109 1.55 -3.93 -10.32
C CYS A 109 0.18 -3.67 -9.68
N PHE A 110 -0.78 -3.10 -10.43
CA PHE A 110 -2.03 -2.60 -9.86
C PHE A 110 -3.16 -3.62 -9.78
N THR A 111 -3.24 -4.54 -10.73
CA THR A 111 -4.35 -5.50 -10.79
C THR A 111 -4.05 -6.78 -10.03
N GLU A 112 -2.80 -7.18 -9.98
CA GLU A 112 -2.38 -8.44 -9.36
C GLU A 112 -1.64 -8.22 -8.04
N ALA A 113 -0.51 -7.51 -8.07
CA ALA A 113 0.40 -7.42 -6.94
C ALA A 113 -0.13 -6.55 -5.80
N LEU A 114 -0.61 -5.35 -6.10
CA LEU A 114 -1.06 -4.39 -5.08
C LEU A 114 -2.23 -4.91 -4.25
N PRO A 115 -3.31 -5.46 -4.85
CA PRO A 115 -4.40 -6.05 -4.07
C PRO A 115 -3.96 -7.24 -3.22
N CYS A 116 -3.14 -8.14 -3.77
CA CYS A 116 -2.63 -9.30 -3.03
C CYS A 116 -1.76 -8.88 -1.85
N TRP A 117 -0.85 -7.94 -2.08
CA TRP A 117 0.00 -7.42 -1.01
C TRP A 117 -0.80 -6.73 0.09
N TRP A 118 -1.77 -5.90 -0.29
CA TRP A 118 -2.62 -5.20 0.67
C TRP A 118 -3.38 -6.19 1.56
N TRP A 119 -4.02 -7.17 0.96
CA TRP A 119 -4.74 -8.22 1.67
C TRP A 119 -3.85 -9.00 2.64
N TRP A 120 -2.62 -9.28 2.23
CA TRP A 120 -1.69 -10.06 3.05
C TRP A 120 -1.06 -9.25 4.18
N SER A 121 -0.85 -7.94 4.01
CA SER A 121 -0.15 -7.07 4.96
C SER A 121 -1.08 -6.38 5.98
N HIS A 122 -2.37 -6.35 5.74
CA HIS A 122 -3.42 -5.73 6.56
C HIS A 122 -4.55 -6.70 6.88
#